data_07197bd6251e637795b083500df4db72
#
_entry.id   07197bd6251e637795b083500df4db72
#
_cell.length_a   1.000
_cell.length_b   1.000
_cell.length_c   1.000
_cell.angle_alpha   90.00
_cell.angle_beta   90.00
_cell.angle_gamma   90.00
#
_symmetry.space_group_name_H-M   'P 1'
#
loop_
_entity.id
_entity.type
_entity.pdbx_description
1 polymer ?
#
loop_
_entity_poly.entity_id
_entity_poly.type
_entity_poly.pdbx_seq_one_letter_code
_entity_poly.pdbx_strand_id
1 'polypeptide(L)'
;DTILTQRYCVYSQELTVATQVRFGRSNALRNTHQNLDIKLKYPSGLMLNAAEDLKIYVKQNEIIRNQLPKMPTGIINPMEQSISFPTYENEQAIAGGNEYRLVDLRSTQQKLSFIDYWDVKENETRLFTLIETPQGNYAYVQRNDNNGAYVIENYENSSNPLFADYVTCTFRLKSSQQAEPIYVCGAFNQFQKTAENEMHYNESAGIYEANIQLKQGIYNYRFETKNPSNYLEGNYAQTE
;
A
#
# COMPACT_ATOMS: atom_id res chain seq x y z
N ASP A 1 -20.39 16.72 14.02
CA ASP A 1 -19.54 15.52 14.05
C ASP A 1 -19.52 14.87 12.67
N THR A 2 -18.33 14.48 12.21
CA THR A 2 -18.18 13.77 10.94
C THR A 2 -18.56 12.30 11.13
N ILE A 3 -19.60 11.83 10.44
CA ILE A 3 -20.08 10.45 10.53
C ILE A 3 -19.34 9.55 9.50
N LEU A 4 -19.08 10.11 8.32
CA LEU A 4 -18.40 9.39 7.23
C LEU A 4 -17.61 10.38 6.38
N THR A 5 -16.36 10.02 6.05
CA THR A 5 -15.57 10.69 5.02
C THR A 5 -15.16 9.67 3.97
N GLN A 6 -15.52 9.91 2.72
CA GLN A 6 -15.13 9.08 1.59
C GLN A 6 -14.59 9.94 0.46
N ARG A 7 -13.49 9.50 -0.15
CA ARG A 7 -12.91 10.15 -1.33
C ARG A 7 -13.42 9.47 -2.59
N TYR A 8 -13.84 10.27 -3.56
CA TYR A 8 -14.26 9.81 -4.86
C TYR A 8 -13.33 10.40 -5.92
N CYS A 9 -13.02 9.62 -6.93
CA CYS A 9 -12.36 10.08 -8.13
C CYS A 9 -13.34 9.97 -9.28
N VAL A 10 -13.68 11.12 -9.89
CA VAL A 10 -14.51 11.17 -11.10
C VAL A 10 -13.60 11.51 -12.26
N TYR A 11 -13.64 10.70 -13.30
CA TYR A 11 -12.81 10.88 -14.49
C TYR A 11 -13.63 10.67 -15.77
N SER A 12 -13.19 11.34 -16.83
CA SER A 12 -13.69 11.13 -18.20
C SER A 12 -12.86 10.06 -18.89
N GLN A 13 -13.48 9.21 -19.69
CA GLN A 13 -12.79 8.17 -20.46
C GLN A 13 -12.33 8.68 -21.85
N GLU A 14 -12.31 9.98 -22.08
CA GLU A 14 -11.88 10.57 -23.34
C GLU A 14 -10.39 10.39 -23.63
N LEU A 15 -9.58 10.20 -22.58
CA LEU A 15 -8.15 9.97 -22.69
C LEU A 15 -7.82 8.49 -22.50
N THR A 16 -6.98 7.95 -23.37
CA THR A 16 -6.40 6.60 -23.17
C THR A 16 -5.00 6.77 -22.57
N VAL A 17 -4.77 6.13 -21.42
CA VAL A 17 -3.50 6.16 -20.70
C VAL A 17 -2.81 4.82 -20.84
N ALA A 18 -1.57 4.82 -21.32
CA ALA A 18 -0.68 3.67 -21.28
C ALA A 18 0.51 3.98 -20.37
N THR A 19 0.83 3.06 -19.49
CA THR A 19 1.96 3.19 -18.55
C THR A 19 2.94 2.06 -18.76
N GLN A 20 4.23 2.35 -18.53
CA GLN A 20 5.28 1.34 -18.52
C GLN A 20 6.22 1.59 -17.35
N VAL A 21 6.25 0.63 -16.42
CA VAL A 21 7.20 0.63 -15.31
C VAL A 21 8.52 0.04 -15.78
N ARG A 22 9.63 0.64 -15.38
CA ARG A 22 10.99 0.18 -15.67
C ARG A 22 11.84 0.27 -14.41
N PHE A 23 12.91 -0.48 -14.35
CA PHE A 23 13.92 -0.32 -13.29
C PHE A 23 14.56 1.07 -13.34
N GLY A 24 15.02 1.55 -12.20
CA GLY A 24 15.76 2.80 -12.11
C GLY A 24 16.95 2.82 -13.09
N ARG A 25 17.13 3.93 -13.79
CA ARG A 25 18.07 3.98 -14.94
C ARG A 25 19.53 4.08 -14.52
N SER A 26 19.82 4.69 -13.38
CA SER A 26 21.19 4.72 -12.86
C SER A 26 21.55 3.42 -12.15
N ASN A 27 22.83 3.05 -12.17
CA ASN A 27 23.32 1.88 -11.45
C ASN A 27 23.01 1.93 -9.95
N ALA A 28 22.98 3.13 -9.36
CA ALA A 28 22.68 3.33 -7.95
C ALA A 28 21.20 3.06 -7.60
N LEU A 29 20.30 3.28 -8.55
CA LEU A 29 18.84 3.18 -8.33
C LEU A 29 18.22 1.93 -8.94
N ARG A 30 18.95 1.19 -9.76
CA ARG A 30 18.44 0.07 -10.56
C ARG A 30 17.73 -1.01 -9.73
N ASN A 31 18.22 -1.29 -8.54
CA ASN A 31 17.69 -2.37 -7.71
C ASN A 31 16.69 -1.90 -6.65
N THR A 32 16.49 -0.59 -6.52
CA THR A 32 15.69 -0.01 -5.42
C THR A 32 14.64 0.96 -5.89
N HIS A 33 14.66 1.39 -7.16
CA HIS A 33 13.73 2.38 -7.70
C HIS A 33 13.17 1.95 -9.04
N GLN A 34 12.02 2.51 -9.36
CA GLN A 34 11.30 2.34 -10.61
C GLN A 34 11.18 3.70 -11.32
N ASN A 35 11.16 3.67 -12.63
CA ASN A 35 10.80 4.80 -13.47
C ASN A 35 9.48 4.47 -14.18
N LEU A 36 8.57 5.44 -14.24
CA LEU A 36 7.26 5.31 -14.86
C LEU A 36 7.18 6.15 -16.11
N ASP A 37 7.16 5.53 -17.29
CA ASP A 37 6.88 6.19 -18.55
C ASP A 37 5.36 6.18 -18.78
N ILE A 38 4.79 7.33 -19.18
CA ILE A 38 3.36 7.50 -19.43
C ILE A 38 3.17 7.96 -20.87
N LYS A 39 2.23 7.35 -21.59
CA LYS A 39 1.76 7.83 -22.89
C LYS A 39 0.25 8.02 -22.84
N LEU A 40 -0.18 9.25 -23.17
CA LEU A 40 -1.59 9.60 -23.31
C LEU A 40 -1.94 9.66 -24.78
N LYS A 41 -3.13 9.13 -25.14
CA LYS A 41 -3.77 9.36 -26.44
C LYS A 41 -5.06 10.13 -26.21
N TYR A 42 -5.36 11.05 -27.13
CA TYR A 42 -6.55 11.90 -27.08
C TYR A 42 -7.29 11.87 -28.41
N PRO A 43 -8.63 12.05 -28.42
CA PRO A 43 -9.42 12.06 -29.63
C PRO A 43 -9.13 13.26 -30.51
N SER A 44 -9.36 13.14 -31.81
CA SER A 44 -9.29 14.25 -32.75
C SER A 44 -10.28 15.35 -32.33
N GLY A 45 -9.81 16.59 -32.32
CA GLY A 45 -10.63 17.73 -31.91
C GLY A 45 -10.51 18.14 -30.45
N LEU A 46 -9.90 17.33 -29.60
CA LEU A 46 -9.51 17.75 -28.27
C LEU A 46 -8.20 18.58 -28.36
N MET A 47 -8.31 19.87 -28.20
CA MET A 47 -7.12 20.74 -28.13
C MET A 47 -6.58 20.74 -26.73
N LEU A 48 -5.43 20.09 -26.54
CA LEU A 48 -4.71 20.09 -25.29
C LEU A 48 -3.48 20.98 -25.41
N ASN A 49 -3.41 22.02 -24.60
CA ASN A 49 -2.16 22.65 -24.29
C ASN A 49 -1.49 21.90 -23.14
N ALA A 50 -0.68 20.90 -23.49
CA ALA A 50 -0.09 19.98 -22.50
C ALA A 50 0.71 20.69 -21.39
N ALA A 51 1.23 21.87 -21.64
CA ALA A 51 2.00 22.63 -20.65
C ALA A 51 1.11 23.30 -19.60
N GLU A 52 -0.09 23.69 -19.97
CA GLU A 52 -1.00 24.47 -19.12
C GLU A 52 -2.17 23.68 -18.58
N ASP A 53 -2.75 22.81 -19.42
CA ASP A 53 -4.03 22.17 -19.11
C ASP A 53 -3.86 20.78 -18.50
N LEU A 54 -2.72 20.09 -18.74
CA LEU A 54 -2.52 18.73 -18.32
C LEU A 54 -1.73 18.64 -17.01
N LYS A 55 -2.34 18.07 -15.99
CA LYS A 55 -1.68 17.73 -14.73
C LYS A 55 -1.70 16.22 -14.55
N ILE A 56 -0.52 15.64 -14.35
CA ILE A 56 -0.37 14.20 -14.10
C ILE A 56 -0.13 13.97 -12.63
N TYR A 57 -0.94 13.08 -12.07
CA TYR A 57 -0.80 12.59 -10.72
C TYR A 57 -0.52 11.10 -10.78
N VAL A 58 0.55 10.67 -10.10
CA VAL A 58 0.93 9.26 -9.99
C VAL A 58 0.58 8.79 -8.58
N LYS A 59 -0.20 7.71 -8.49
CA LYS A 59 -0.48 7.01 -7.26
C LYS A 59 0.25 5.66 -7.31
N GLN A 60 1.06 5.37 -6.31
CA GLN A 60 1.69 4.07 -6.16
C GLN A 60 0.85 3.24 -5.19
N ASN A 61 0.21 2.18 -5.69
CA ASN A 61 -0.70 1.32 -4.93
C ASN A 61 -1.82 2.15 -4.25
N GLU A 62 -2.17 1.85 -3.00
CA GLU A 62 -3.18 2.60 -2.24
C GLU A 62 -2.63 3.84 -1.50
N ILE A 63 -1.35 4.16 -1.68
CA ILE A 63 -0.70 5.28 -0.99
C ILE A 63 -0.91 6.58 -1.77
N ILE A 64 -1.60 7.53 -1.16
CA ILE A 64 -1.70 8.90 -1.66
C ILE A 64 -0.55 9.69 -1.05
N ARG A 65 0.48 9.93 -1.83
CA ARG A 65 1.62 10.75 -1.40
C ARG A 65 1.37 12.22 -1.72
N ASN A 66 1.70 13.11 -0.78
CA ASN A 66 1.63 14.55 -1.01
C ASN A 66 2.74 15.06 -1.94
N GLN A 67 3.80 14.29 -2.11
CA GLN A 67 4.91 14.60 -3.00
C GLN A 67 4.97 13.52 -4.09
N LEU A 68 4.49 13.88 -5.25
CA LEU A 68 4.65 13.08 -6.46
C LEU A 68 6.02 13.39 -7.07
N PRO A 69 6.68 12.41 -7.73
CA PRO A 69 7.86 12.73 -8.51
C PRO A 69 7.51 13.79 -9.55
N LYS A 70 8.42 14.72 -9.76
CA LYS A 70 8.26 15.76 -10.80
C LYS A 70 8.22 15.07 -12.16
N MET A 71 7.04 15.04 -12.75
CA MET A 71 6.92 14.50 -14.10
C MET A 71 7.67 15.37 -15.11
N PRO A 72 8.31 14.77 -16.14
CA PRO A 72 8.96 15.51 -17.18
C PRO A 72 7.96 16.32 -18.02
N THR A 73 8.45 17.26 -18.80
CA THR A 73 7.63 17.95 -19.79
C THR A 73 7.14 16.96 -20.84
N GLY A 74 5.86 17.02 -21.16
CA GLY A 74 5.25 16.14 -22.15
C GLY A 74 5.79 16.38 -23.56
N ILE A 75 6.08 15.30 -24.28
CA ILE A 75 6.48 15.33 -25.70
C ILE A 75 5.21 15.09 -26.52
N ILE A 76 4.77 16.12 -27.25
CA ILE A 76 3.56 16.08 -28.06
C ILE A 76 3.87 15.49 -29.43
N ASN A 77 3.10 14.48 -29.83
CA ASN A 77 3.08 13.96 -31.20
C ASN A 77 1.69 14.21 -31.83
N PRO A 78 1.52 15.26 -32.62
CA PRO A 78 0.23 15.60 -33.21
C PRO A 78 -0.26 14.57 -34.24
N MET A 79 0.64 13.87 -34.92
CA MET A 79 0.27 12.87 -35.93
C MET A 79 -0.36 11.62 -35.28
N GLU A 80 0.14 11.21 -34.11
CA GLU A 80 -0.41 10.12 -33.34
C GLU A 80 -1.49 10.55 -32.34
N GLN A 81 -1.76 11.84 -32.25
CA GLN A 81 -2.63 12.43 -31.23
C GLN A 81 -2.25 11.93 -29.82
N SER A 82 -0.98 12.03 -29.49
CA SER A 82 -0.43 11.51 -28.26
C SER A 82 0.53 12.45 -27.56
N ILE A 83 0.64 12.31 -26.25
CA ILE A 83 1.61 13.00 -25.41
C ILE A 83 2.34 11.95 -24.61
N SER A 84 3.67 11.98 -24.64
CA SER A 84 4.51 11.05 -23.90
C SER A 84 5.30 11.76 -22.80
N PHE A 85 5.40 11.10 -21.65
CA PHE A 85 6.15 11.57 -20.49
C PHE A 85 7.20 10.53 -20.12
N PRO A 86 8.31 10.47 -20.87
CA PRO A 86 9.40 9.53 -20.57
C PRO A 86 10.20 10.03 -19.36
N THR A 87 10.51 9.12 -18.45
CA THR A 87 11.30 9.42 -17.26
C THR A 87 12.76 9.03 -17.46
N TYR A 88 13.67 10.01 -17.46
CA TYR A 88 15.09 9.79 -17.71
C TYR A 88 15.98 10.09 -16.52
N GLU A 89 15.54 10.93 -15.61
CA GLU A 89 16.34 11.46 -14.51
C GLU A 89 16.08 10.70 -13.20
N ASN A 90 17.07 10.69 -12.33
CA ASN A 90 16.97 10.06 -11.01
C ASN A 90 15.90 10.73 -10.13
N GLU A 91 15.65 12.02 -10.31
CA GLU A 91 14.63 12.76 -9.58
C GLU A 91 13.19 12.31 -9.90
N GLN A 92 13.03 11.60 -11.02
CA GLN A 92 11.76 11.03 -11.46
C GLN A 92 11.58 9.57 -11.01
N ALA A 93 12.61 9.00 -10.37
CA ALA A 93 12.56 7.64 -9.90
C ALA A 93 11.70 7.53 -8.63
N ILE A 94 10.85 6.53 -8.62
CA ILE A 94 9.96 6.19 -7.51
C ILE A 94 10.60 5.07 -6.73
N ALA A 95 10.74 5.21 -5.42
CA ALA A 95 11.24 4.13 -4.59
C ALA A 95 10.33 2.90 -4.74
N GLY A 96 10.94 1.76 -4.95
CA GLY A 96 10.25 0.47 -4.89
C GLY A 96 9.76 0.17 -3.47
N GLY A 97 9.48 -1.05 -3.19
CA GLY A 97 9.02 -1.48 -1.89
C GLY A 97 9.25 -2.97 -1.68
N ASN A 98 8.28 -3.61 -1.07
CA ASN A 98 8.15 -5.06 -0.99
C ASN A 98 6.66 -5.39 -1.13
N GLU A 99 6.35 -6.63 -1.43
CA GLU A 99 4.97 -7.13 -1.39
C GLU A 99 4.36 -6.90 -0.01
N TYR A 100 3.10 -6.52 0.02
CA TYR A 100 2.41 -6.29 1.28
C TYR A 100 2.27 -7.59 2.08
N ARG A 101 2.32 -7.46 3.38
CA ARG A 101 1.90 -8.52 4.29
C ARG A 101 0.38 -8.64 4.22
N LEU A 102 -0.12 -9.82 4.52
CA LEU A 102 -1.55 -10.12 4.46
C LEU A 102 -2.03 -10.70 5.78
N VAL A 103 -3.21 -10.30 6.20
CA VAL A 103 -3.96 -10.96 7.28
C VAL A 103 -5.38 -11.24 6.82
N ASP A 104 -5.86 -12.44 7.13
CA ASP A 104 -7.21 -12.89 6.79
C ASP A 104 -8.07 -12.98 8.06
N LEU A 105 -8.99 -12.03 8.21
CA LEU A 105 -9.89 -11.90 9.36
C LEU A 105 -11.34 -12.28 9.02
N ARG A 106 -11.58 -12.98 7.92
CA ARG A 106 -12.93 -13.27 7.41
C ARG A 106 -13.72 -14.26 8.25
N SER A 107 -13.08 -14.96 9.18
CA SER A 107 -13.78 -15.90 10.06
C SER A 107 -13.36 -15.74 11.52
N THR A 108 -14.34 -15.89 12.41
CA THR A 108 -14.15 -16.00 13.86
C THR A 108 -14.36 -17.42 14.36
N GLN A 109 -14.69 -18.36 13.47
CA GLN A 109 -15.01 -19.75 13.82
C GLN A 109 -13.94 -20.73 13.38
N GLN A 110 -13.05 -20.33 12.46
CA GLN A 110 -11.97 -21.18 11.96
C GLN A 110 -10.68 -20.40 11.77
N LYS A 111 -9.55 -21.11 11.88
CA LYS A 111 -8.23 -20.54 11.65
C LYS A 111 -8.04 -20.28 10.15
N LEU A 112 -7.80 -19.02 9.80
CA LEU A 112 -7.49 -18.62 8.44
C LEU A 112 -5.99 -18.35 8.26
N SER A 113 -5.59 -18.02 7.03
CA SER A 113 -4.21 -17.75 6.67
C SER A 113 -3.63 -16.57 7.47
N PHE A 114 -2.39 -16.73 7.93
CA PHE A 114 -1.62 -15.74 8.70
C PHE A 114 -2.17 -15.46 10.11
N ILE A 115 -3.17 -16.21 10.59
CA ILE A 115 -3.63 -16.19 11.98
C ILE A 115 -2.95 -17.35 12.73
N ASP A 116 -2.39 -17.04 13.89
CA ASP A 116 -1.80 -18.02 14.80
C ASP A 116 -2.87 -18.66 15.69
N TYR A 117 -3.59 -17.84 16.42
CA TYR A 117 -4.72 -18.24 17.25
C TYR A 117 -5.72 -17.10 17.40
N TRP A 118 -6.88 -17.43 17.95
CA TRP A 118 -7.90 -16.43 18.31
C TRP A 118 -8.51 -16.77 19.69
N ASP A 119 -9.03 -15.74 20.31
CA ASP A 119 -9.72 -15.78 21.61
C ASP A 119 -11.08 -15.10 21.44
N VAL A 120 -12.15 -15.85 21.67
CA VAL A 120 -13.52 -15.38 21.57
C VAL A 120 -14.10 -15.24 22.97
N LYS A 121 -14.43 -14.02 23.36
CA LYS A 121 -15.14 -13.69 24.59
C LYS A 121 -16.53 -13.17 24.28
N GLU A 122 -17.38 -13.08 25.29
CA GLU A 122 -18.76 -12.65 25.12
C GLU A 122 -18.93 -11.32 24.36
N ASN A 123 -18.01 -10.38 24.55
CA ASN A 123 -18.09 -9.04 23.96
C ASN A 123 -16.88 -8.67 23.10
N GLU A 124 -15.95 -9.55 22.87
CA GLU A 124 -14.74 -9.27 22.08
C GLU A 124 -14.22 -10.56 21.42
N THR A 125 -13.99 -10.46 20.12
CA THR A 125 -13.20 -11.46 19.40
C THR A 125 -11.84 -10.88 19.06
N ARG A 126 -10.79 -11.54 19.52
CA ARG A 126 -9.40 -11.15 19.26
C ARG A 126 -8.69 -12.21 18.42
N LEU A 127 -8.10 -11.77 17.31
CA LEU A 127 -7.29 -12.61 16.43
C LEU A 127 -5.83 -12.17 16.53
N PHE A 128 -4.93 -13.13 16.60
CA PHE A 128 -3.48 -12.88 16.70
C PHE A 128 -2.80 -13.32 15.42
N THR A 129 -2.09 -12.42 14.77
CA THR A 129 -1.32 -12.77 13.56
C THR A 129 -0.20 -13.77 13.89
N LEU A 130 0.31 -14.46 12.89
CA LEU A 130 1.63 -15.09 13.02
C LEU A 130 2.65 -14.03 13.46
N ILE A 131 3.69 -14.45 14.16
CA ILE A 131 4.79 -13.55 14.53
C ILE A 131 5.63 -13.32 13.28
N GLU A 132 5.54 -12.11 12.74
CA GLU A 132 6.29 -11.67 11.57
C GLU A 132 7.73 -11.29 11.93
N THR A 133 8.59 -11.18 10.92
CA THR A 133 9.97 -10.72 11.04
C THR A 133 10.25 -9.59 10.06
N PRO A 134 11.23 -8.71 10.33
CA PRO A 134 11.70 -7.73 9.35
C PRO A 134 12.15 -8.41 8.07
N GLN A 135 11.79 -7.86 6.92
CA GLN A 135 12.05 -8.45 5.60
C GLN A 135 13.16 -7.75 4.82
N GLY A 136 13.68 -6.63 5.31
CA GLY A 136 14.66 -5.82 4.59
C GLY A 136 15.99 -6.50 4.27
N ASN A 137 16.31 -7.60 4.95
CA ASN A 137 17.54 -8.37 4.70
C ASN A 137 17.30 -9.65 3.89
N TYR A 138 16.07 -9.93 3.49
CA TYR A 138 15.75 -11.10 2.67
C TYR A 138 15.77 -10.74 1.18
N ALA A 139 15.95 -11.73 0.32
CA ALA A 139 15.76 -11.55 -1.11
C ALA A 139 14.27 -11.26 -1.41
N TYR A 140 14.03 -10.48 -2.45
CA TYR A 140 12.67 -10.24 -2.92
C TYR A 140 12.00 -11.56 -3.32
N VAL A 141 10.76 -11.73 -2.87
CA VAL A 141 9.91 -12.85 -3.24
C VAL A 141 8.56 -12.29 -3.65
N GLN A 142 8.19 -12.49 -4.89
CA GLN A 142 6.87 -12.10 -5.39
C GLN A 142 5.79 -12.86 -4.64
N ARG A 143 4.78 -12.14 -4.15
CA ARG A 143 3.60 -12.67 -3.47
C ARG A 143 2.36 -12.05 -4.10
N ASN A 144 1.30 -12.83 -4.17
CA ASN A 144 0.01 -12.28 -4.56
C ASN A 144 -0.57 -11.53 -3.35
N ASP A 145 -0.62 -10.22 -3.47
CA ASP A 145 -1.30 -9.35 -2.52
C ASP A 145 -2.40 -8.53 -3.22
N ASN A 146 -3.00 -7.59 -2.52
CA ASN A 146 -4.02 -6.70 -3.07
C ASN A 146 -3.46 -5.28 -3.29
N ASN A 147 -2.16 -5.14 -3.53
CA ASN A 147 -1.48 -3.86 -3.74
C ASN A 147 -1.77 -2.82 -2.63
N GLY A 148 -1.80 -3.27 -1.38
CA GLY A 148 -2.05 -2.44 -0.21
C GLY A 148 -3.54 -2.21 0.11
N ALA A 149 -4.46 -2.72 -0.68
CA ALA A 149 -5.91 -2.60 -0.45
C ALA A 149 -6.42 -3.58 0.62
N TYR A 150 -7.70 -3.46 0.95
CA TYR A 150 -8.42 -4.41 1.79
C TYR A 150 -9.81 -4.70 1.22
N VAL A 151 -10.36 -5.84 1.60
CA VAL A 151 -11.72 -6.25 1.22
C VAL A 151 -12.48 -6.65 2.48
N ILE A 152 -13.67 -6.08 2.69
CA ILE A 152 -14.58 -6.47 3.77
C ILE A 152 -15.39 -7.68 3.33
N GLU A 153 -15.26 -8.76 4.05
CA GLU A 153 -15.93 -10.02 3.78
C GLU A 153 -16.06 -10.84 5.07
N ASN A 154 -17.11 -11.65 5.17
CA ASN A 154 -17.36 -12.54 6.28
C ASN A 154 -17.73 -13.93 5.73
N TYR A 155 -17.01 -14.96 6.13
CA TYR A 155 -17.26 -16.33 5.66
C TYR A 155 -18.50 -16.96 6.27
N GLU A 156 -18.87 -16.57 7.48
CA GLU A 156 -20.07 -17.03 8.14
C GLU A 156 -21.34 -16.50 7.45
N ASN A 157 -21.21 -15.37 6.76
CA ASN A 157 -22.31 -14.77 5.98
C ASN A 157 -21.78 -14.06 4.73
N SER A 158 -21.26 -14.83 3.78
CA SER A 158 -20.61 -14.31 2.56
C SER A 158 -21.56 -13.58 1.60
N SER A 159 -22.87 -13.70 1.80
CA SER A 159 -23.86 -13.06 0.92
C SER A 159 -23.99 -11.54 1.13
N ASN A 160 -23.54 -11.03 2.28
CA ASN A 160 -23.67 -9.60 2.60
C ASN A 160 -22.53 -9.10 3.51
N PRO A 161 -21.61 -8.29 2.97
CA PRO A 161 -20.48 -7.74 3.73
C PRO A 161 -20.91 -6.78 4.86
N LEU A 162 -22.17 -6.34 4.90
CA LEU A 162 -22.70 -5.54 6.01
C LEU A 162 -22.79 -6.35 7.31
N PHE A 163 -22.84 -7.67 7.23
CA PHE A 163 -22.79 -8.57 8.39
C PHE A 163 -21.35 -8.87 8.89
N ALA A 164 -20.34 -8.24 8.33
CA ALA A 164 -18.98 -8.32 8.86
C ALA A 164 -18.91 -7.63 10.22
N ASP A 165 -18.54 -8.37 11.26
CA ASP A 165 -18.37 -7.86 12.61
C ASP A 165 -17.00 -7.20 12.82
N TYR A 166 -16.88 -6.42 13.88
CA TYR A 166 -15.59 -5.89 14.32
C TYR A 166 -14.86 -6.90 15.18
N VAL A 167 -13.59 -7.06 14.90
CA VAL A 167 -12.66 -7.92 15.64
C VAL A 167 -11.43 -7.11 16.02
N THR A 168 -10.78 -7.44 17.12
CA THR A 168 -9.48 -6.89 17.48
C THR A 168 -8.38 -7.76 16.88
N CYS A 169 -7.65 -7.24 15.90
CA CYS A 169 -6.47 -7.90 15.36
C CYS A 169 -5.21 -7.46 16.13
N THR A 170 -4.50 -8.42 16.72
CA THR A 170 -3.19 -8.20 17.34
C THR A 170 -2.11 -8.52 16.32
N PHE A 171 -1.51 -7.48 15.75
CA PHE A 171 -0.36 -7.60 14.86
C PHE A 171 0.90 -7.82 15.68
N ARG A 172 1.78 -8.76 15.24
CA ARG A 172 2.96 -9.15 15.99
C ARG A 172 4.21 -9.14 15.13
N LEU A 173 5.29 -8.54 15.62
CA LEU A 173 6.57 -8.43 14.92
C LEU A 173 7.72 -8.77 15.86
N LYS A 174 8.52 -9.77 15.52
CA LYS A 174 9.76 -10.10 16.22
C LYS A 174 10.91 -9.26 15.70
N SER A 175 11.34 -8.31 16.49
CA SER A 175 12.48 -7.44 16.20
C SER A 175 13.15 -7.04 17.50
N SER A 176 14.43 -6.71 17.46
CA SER A 176 15.06 -5.98 18.56
C SER A 176 14.38 -4.62 18.75
N GLN A 177 14.42 -4.11 19.96
CA GLN A 177 13.85 -2.80 20.25
C GLN A 177 14.50 -1.72 19.36
N GLN A 178 13.65 -0.95 18.68
CA GLN A 178 14.08 0.11 17.78
C GLN A 178 14.04 1.47 18.48
N ALA A 179 14.89 2.38 18.03
CA ALA A 179 14.89 3.75 18.54
C ALA A 179 13.67 4.57 18.10
N GLU A 180 13.11 4.23 16.93
CA GLU A 180 11.90 4.88 16.41
C GLU A 180 10.67 4.00 16.62
N PRO A 181 9.49 4.60 16.87
CA PRO A 181 8.23 3.89 16.92
C PRO A 181 7.94 3.17 15.61
N ILE A 182 7.40 1.96 15.71
CA ILE A 182 6.93 1.15 14.59
C ILE A 182 5.40 1.22 14.54
N TYR A 183 4.84 1.31 13.35
CA TYR A 183 3.42 1.43 13.10
C TYR A 183 2.95 0.33 12.14
N VAL A 184 1.73 -0.15 12.34
CA VAL A 184 1.03 -1.02 11.39
C VAL A 184 0.27 -0.13 10.42
N CYS A 185 0.68 -0.09 9.16
CA CYS A 185 0.11 0.79 8.13
C CYS A 185 -0.55 0.00 7.00
N GLY A 186 -1.71 0.45 6.55
CA GLY A 186 -2.45 -0.11 5.44
C GLY A 186 -3.53 0.86 4.95
N ALA A 187 -4.26 0.48 3.90
CA ALA A 187 -5.35 1.32 3.39
C ALA A 187 -6.46 1.54 4.43
N PHE A 188 -6.64 0.61 5.37
CA PHE A 188 -7.62 0.70 6.45
C PHE A 188 -7.40 1.87 7.41
N ASN A 189 -6.18 2.36 7.54
CA ASN A 189 -5.84 3.57 8.30
C ASN A 189 -5.21 4.66 7.42
N GLN A 190 -5.38 4.58 6.09
CA GLN A 190 -4.85 5.51 5.10
C GLN A 190 -3.32 5.66 5.18
N PHE A 191 -2.61 4.63 5.61
CA PHE A 191 -1.16 4.62 5.87
C PHE A 191 -0.70 5.72 6.83
N GLN A 192 -1.58 6.18 7.72
CA GLN A 192 -1.25 7.16 8.74
C GLN A 192 -0.54 6.51 9.93
N LYS A 193 0.29 7.28 10.61
CA LYS A 193 1.07 6.89 11.78
C LYS A 193 0.52 7.64 12.99
N THR A 194 -0.30 6.97 13.77
CA THR A 194 -1.00 7.52 14.94
C THR A 194 -0.76 6.64 16.16
N ALA A 195 -1.13 7.10 17.33
CA ALA A 195 -1.04 6.28 18.55
C ALA A 195 -1.90 5.02 18.50
N GLU A 196 -2.94 5.00 17.66
CA GLU A 196 -3.88 3.87 17.54
C GLU A 196 -3.28 2.67 16.80
N ASN A 197 -2.26 2.90 15.97
CA ASN A 197 -1.59 1.85 15.20
C ASN A 197 -0.09 1.74 15.51
N GLU A 198 0.36 2.40 16.58
CA GLU A 198 1.72 2.27 17.10
C GLU A 198 1.89 0.90 17.78
N MET A 199 3.01 0.25 17.50
CA MET A 199 3.35 -1.02 18.11
C MET A 199 4.12 -0.80 19.42
N HIS A 200 3.74 -1.53 20.45
CA HIS A 200 4.39 -1.51 21.76
C HIS A 200 5.32 -2.72 21.93
N TYR A 201 6.53 -2.48 22.42
CA TYR A 201 7.49 -3.55 22.64
C TYR A 201 7.17 -4.30 23.94
N ASN A 202 6.95 -5.59 23.81
CA ASN A 202 6.77 -6.51 24.92
C ASN A 202 8.13 -7.13 25.28
N GLU A 203 8.77 -6.61 26.31
CA GLU A 203 10.11 -7.04 26.74
C GLU A 203 10.17 -8.53 27.12
N SER A 204 9.11 -9.05 27.75
CA SER A 204 9.07 -10.44 28.18
C SER A 204 8.99 -11.43 27.02
N ALA A 205 8.34 -11.05 25.92
CA ALA A 205 8.20 -11.86 24.72
C ALA A 205 9.24 -11.54 23.64
N GLY A 206 9.91 -10.37 23.72
CA GLY A 206 10.86 -9.91 22.71
C GLY A 206 10.21 -9.60 21.36
N ILE A 207 8.97 -9.12 21.38
CA ILE A 207 8.18 -8.80 20.19
C ILE A 207 7.49 -7.45 20.32
N TYR A 208 7.18 -6.85 19.19
CA TYR A 208 6.27 -5.72 19.10
C TYR A 208 4.84 -6.20 18.87
N GLU A 209 3.87 -5.53 19.48
CA GLU A 209 2.44 -5.83 19.35
C GLU A 209 1.63 -4.55 19.16
N ALA A 210 0.62 -4.59 18.28
CA ALA A 210 -0.39 -3.56 18.14
C ALA A 210 -1.79 -4.19 18.04
N ASN A 211 -2.74 -3.64 18.79
CA ASN A 211 -4.14 -4.07 18.77
C ASN A 211 -4.95 -3.08 17.96
N ILE A 212 -5.49 -3.52 16.84
CA ILE A 212 -6.26 -2.66 15.93
C ILE A 212 -7.63 -3.28 15.72
N GLN A 213 -8.68 -2.47 15.93
CA GLN A 213 -10.04 -2.89 15.66
C GLN A 213 -10.34 -2.77 14.17
N LEU A 214 -10.68 -3.89 13.55
CA LEU A 214 -10.98 -4.01 12.12
C LEU A 214 -12.30 -4.77 11.93
N LYS A 215 -12.98 -4.54 10.81
CA LYS A 215 -14.06 -5.42 10.38
C LYS A 215 -13.50 -6.74 9.88
N GLN A 216 -14.29 -7.81 9.88
CA GLN A 216 -13.93 -9.04 9.19
C GLN A 216 -13.64 -8.77 7.72
N GLY A 217 -12.52 -9.31 7.22
CA GLY A 217 -12.04 -9.03 5.88
C GLY A 217 -10.62 -9.54 5.63
N ILE A 218 -10.11 -9.26 4.45
CA ILE A 218 -8.69 -9.45 4.09
C ILE A 218 -8.03 -8.09 4.04
N TYR A 219 -6.87 -7.97 4.66
CA TYR A 219 -6.14 -6.71 4.75
C TYR A 219 -4.70 -6.88 4.33
N ASN A 220 -4.25 -6.01 3.43
CA ASN A 220 -2.84 -5.78 3.22
C ASN A 220 -2.31 -4.75 4.20
N TYR A 221 -1.11 -4.99 4.72
CA TYR A 221 -0.46 -4.10 5.67
C TYR A 221 1.06 -4.18 5.54
N ARG A 222 1.73 -3.22 6.16
CA ARG A 222 3.19 -3.21 6.32
C ARG A 222 3.56 -2.52 7.62
N PHE A 223 4.80 -2.77 8.08
CA PHE A 223 5.36 -2.11 9.24
C PHE A 223 6.17 -0.88 8.80
N GLU A 224 5.88 0.26 9.37
CA GLU A 224 6.57 1.50 9.02
C GLU A 224 7.10 2.21 10.27
N THR A 225 8.23 2.90 10.12
CA THR A 225 8.73 3.89 11.07
C THR A 225 8.39 5.29 10.59
N LYS A 226 8.56 6.30 11.45
CA LYS A 226 8.31 7.70 11.09
C LYS A 226 9.20 8.13 9.93
N ASN A 227 10.48 7.78 9.99
CA ASN A 227 11.40 7.94 8.87
C ASN A 227 11.47 6.64 8.07
N PRO A 228 11.44 6.69 6.72
CA PRO A 228 11.51 5.49 5.91
C PRO A 228 12.72 4.62 6.27
N SER A 229 12.48 3.35 6.54
CA SER A 229 13.51 2.37 6.85
C SER A 229 13.35 1.12 5.99
N ASN A 230 14.41 0.73 5.30
CA ASN A 230 14.42 -0.49 4.52
C ASN A 230 14.53 -1.76 5.38
N TYR A 231 14.79 -1.61 6.66
CA TYR A 231 14.97 -2.75 7.58
C TYR A 231 13.69 -3.58 7.72
N LEU A 232 12.54 -2.91 7.87
CA LEU A 232 11.27 -3.60 8.13
C LEU A 232 10.72 -4.32 6.89
N GLU A 233 10.69 -3.64 5.74
CA GLU A 233 10.01 -4.16 4.54
C GLU A 233 10.94 -4.29 3.33
N GLY A 234 12.11 -3.71 3.35
CA GLY A 234 13.02 -3.65 2.20
C GLY A 234 12.65 -2.54 1.21
N ASN A 235 13.38 -2.53 0.10
CA ASN A 235 13.17 -1.61 -1.00
C ASN A 235 13.66 -2.27 -2.29
N TYR A 236 12.76 -2.90 -3.03
CA TYR A 236 13.07 -3.70 -4.21
C TYR A 236 12.39 -3.09 -5.43
N ALA A 237 13.13 -2.94 -6.52
CA ALA A 237 12.61 -2.41 -7.78
C ALA A 237 11.70 -3.41 -8.52
N GLN A 238 11.67 -4.66 -8.09
CA GLN A 238 10.83 -5.72 -8.68
C GLN A 238 9.38 -5.68 -8.20
N THR A 239 9.07 -4.95 -7.12
CA THR A 239 7.68 -4.82 -6.62
C THR A 239 6.76 -4.16 -7.64
N GLU A 240 5.51 -4.60 -7.67
CA GLU A 240 4.45 -4.05 -8.53
C GLU A 240 3.99 -2.64 -8.10
#